data_77d601f8afacae504d90626f5120b037
#
_entry.id   77d601f8afacae504d90626f5120b037
#
_cell.length_a   1.000
_cell.length_b   1.000
_cell.length_c   1.000
_cell.angle_alpha   90.00
_cell.angle_beta   90.00
_cell.angle_gamma   90.00
#
_symmetry.space_group_name_H-M   'P 1'
#
loop_
_entity.id
_entity.type
_entity.pdbx_description
1 polymer ?
#
loop_
_entity_poly.entity_id
_entity_poly.type
_entity_poly.pdbx_seq_one_letter_code
_entity_poly.pdbx_strand_id
1 'polypeptide(L)'
;MNKAKILNTYPYRIELHAHTSPASPCGDLLPRDVIKTYKEQNVDAIVITNHFFSSIMPQDKVAAVDAYYQDYLDALEAGKELGVTVYLGAEIRFDKENTNDYLLFGVDKDILLSVFDFLDLTLKDFRKKLNLPNSVLVQAHPFRNNCIAVSPELVDGFEAFNTHPGHNNRNCFATELASDKIKTCGSDFHHPNRNHEAMSLLRTKFIPKNSFELASLLRSGDYVFELGKNSIVIP
;
A
#
# COMPACT_ATOMS: atom_id res chain seq x y z
N MET A 1 9.35 -25.70 -8.22
CA MET A 1 8.00 -25.88 -7.60
C MET A 1 6.95 -25.75 -8.71
N ASN A 2 5.86 -26.57 -8.71
CA ASN A 2 4.82 -26.48 -9.74
C ASN A 2 3.89 -25.28 -9.42
N LYS A 3 3.58 -24.46 -10.44
CA LYS A 3 2.73 -23.26 -10.31
C LYS A 3 1.35 -23.58 -9.68
N ALA A 4 0.71 -24.67 -10.08
CA ALA A 4 -0.58 -25.07 -9.50
C ALA A 4 -0.46 -25.32 -7.99
N LYS A 5 0.63 -25.91 -7.53
CA LYS A 5 0.90 -26.12 -6.09
C LYS A 5 1.08 -24.79 -5.37
N ILE A 6 1.76 -23.80 -5.97
CA ILE A 6 1.93 -22.46 -5.38
C ILE A 6 0.56 -21.79 -5.23
N LEU A 7 -0.25 -21.77 -6.29
CA LEU A 7 -1.57 -21.14 -6.27
C LEU A 7 -2.51 -21.79 -5.25
N ASN A 8 -2.43 -23.10 -5.07
CA ASN A 8 -3.20 -23.81 -4.04
C ASN A 8 -2.69 -23.53 -2.62
N THR A 9 -1.40 -23.26 -2.46
CA THR A 9 -0.80 -22.92 -1.15
C THR A 9 -1.09 -21.49 -0.75
N TYR A 10 -1.12 -20.56 -1.73
CA TYR A 10 -1.38 -19.13 -1.55
C TYR A 10 -2.62 -18.71 -2.34
N PRO A 11 -3.84 -19.14 -1.92
CA PRO A 11 -5.05 -18.95 -2.71
C PRO A 11 -5.57 -17.52 -2.68
N TYR A 12 -5.33 -16.76 -1.61
CA TYR A 12 -5.91 -15.44 -1.40
C TYR A 12 -5.10 -14.34 -2.07
N ARG A 13 -5.79 -13.35 -2.64
CA ARG A 13 -5.25 -12.24 -3.42
C ARG A 13 -5.50 -10.92 -2.71
N ILE A 14 -4.44 -10.17 -2.42
CA ILE A 14 -4.49 -8.91 -1.66
C ILE A 14 -3.83 -7.80 -2.47
N GLU A 15 -4.56 -6.70 -2.69
CA GLU A 15 -3.99 -5.45 -3.21
C GLU A 15 -3.39 -4.65 -2.05
N LEU A 16 -2.15 -4.18 -2.21
CA LEU A 16 -1.44 -3.44 -1.16
C LEU A 16 -1.34 -1.93 -1.41
N HIS A 17 -1.61 -1.46 -2.63
CA HIS A 17 -1.43 -0.05 -3.00
C HIS A 17 -2.56 0.43 -3.90
N ALA A 18 -3.57 1.05 -3.30
CA ALA A 18 -4.73 1.56 -4.03
C ALA A 18 -5.27 2.85 -3.39
N HIS A 19 -5.78 3.72 -4.26
CA HIS A 19 -6.29 5.04 -3.91
C HIS A 19 -7.78 5.17 -4.19
N THR A 20 -8.44 5.98 -3.36
CA THR A 20 -9.86 6.37 -3.48
C THR A 20 -10.00 7.88 -3.40
N SER A 21 -11.05 8.42 -4.02
CA SER A 21 -11.42 9.82 -3.92
C SER A 21 -12.54 9.99 -2.87
N PRO A 22 -12.55 11.05 -2.06
CA PRO A 22 -11.76 12.28 -2.20
C PRO A 22 -10.44 12.32 -1.41
N ALA A 23 -10.11 11.34 -0.56
CA ALA A 23 -8.89 11.40 0.25
C ALA A 23 -7.62 11.45 -0.61
N SER A 24 -7.61 10.76 -1.76
CA SER A 24 -6.60 10.95 -2.81
C SER A 24 -7.21 11.70 -4.00
N PRO A 25 -6.99 13.03 -4.11
CA PRO A 25 -7.61 13.85 -5.17
C PRO A 25 -7.22 13.48 -6.60
N CYS A 26 -6.16 12.69 -6.77
CA CYS A 26 -5.71 12.15 -8.06
C CYS A 26 -6.44 10.85 -8.45
N GLY A 27 -7.23 10.26 -7.56
CA GLY A 27 -8.07 9.10 -7.84
C GLY A 27 -9.42 9.49 -8.46
N ASP A 28 -9.92 8.69 -9.39
CA ASP A 28 -11.19 8.97 -10.07
C ASP A 28 -12.41 8.35 -9.36
N LEU A 29 -12.21 7.31 -8.56
CA LEU A 29 -13.29 6.50 -8.03
C LEU A 29 -13.50 6.71 -6.53
N LEU A 30 -14.79 6.70 -6.14
CA LEU A 30 -15.19 6.63 -4.74
C LEU A 30 -14.82 5.25 -4.14
N PRO A 31 -14.67 5.16 -2.80
CA PRO A 31 -14.28 3.91 -2.13
C PRO A 31 -15.09 2.69 -2.58
N ARG A 32 -16.43 2.82 -2.66
CA ARG A 32 -17.32 1.74 -3.08
C ARG A 32 -17.01 1.21 -4.50
N ASP A 33 -16.71 2.12 -5.42
CA ASP A 33 -16.46 1.74 -6.82
C ASP A 33 -15.08 1.08 -6.97
N VAL A 34 -14.10 1.51 -6.18
CA VAL A 34 -12.80 0.82 -6.09
C VAL A 34 -12.99 -0.61 -5.58
N ILE A 35 -13.70 -0.79 -4.46
CA ILE A 35 -13.95 -2.14 -3.91
C ILE A 35 -14.69 -3.03 -4.92
N LYS A 36 -15.68 -2.49 -5.63
CA LYS A 36 -16.40 -3.22 -6.69
C LYS A 36 -15.46 -3.65 -7.82
N THR A 37 -14.59 -2.74 -8.26
CA THR A 37 -13.60 -3.01 -9.31
C THR A 37 -12.69 -4.17 -8.92
N TYR A 38 -12.17 -4.18 -7.69
CA TYR A 38 -11.31 -5.26 -7.19
C TYR A 38 -12.07 -6.57 -6.98
N LYS A 39 -13.33 -6.52 -6.54
CA LYS A 39 -14.19 -7.70 -6.46
C LYS A 39 -14.39 -8.36 -7.82
N GLU A 40 -14.64 -7.58 -8.86
CA GLU A 40 -14.80 -8.07 -10.25
C GLU A 40 -13.51 -8.74 -10.77
N GLN A 41 -12.35 -8.41 -10.21
CA GLN A 41 -11.06 -9.04 -10.50
C GLN A 41 -10.74 -10.23 -9.58
N ASN A 42 -11.70 -10.69 -8.77
CA ASN A 42 -11.53 -11.76 -7.77
C ASN A 42 -10.40 -11.48 -6.76
N VAL A 43 -10.27 -10.24 -6.31
CA VAL A 43 -9.40 -9.88 -5.20
C VAL A 43 -10.16 -10.09 -3.90
N ASP A 44 -9.50 -10.72 -2.92
CA ASP A 44 -10.11 -11.10 -1.64
C ASP A 44 -9.97 -10.00 -0.58
N ALA A 45 -8.90 -9.21 -0.68
CA ALA A 45 -8.64 -8.11 0.24
C ALA A 45 -7.90 -6.95 -0.42
N ILE A 46 -8.05 -5.75 0.14
CA ILE A 46 -7.41 -4.52 -0.35
C ILE A 46 -6.96 -3.65 0.82
N VAL A 47 -5.83 -3.01 0.68
CA VAL A 47 -5.39 -1.94 1.57
C VAL A 47 -5.71 -0.59 0.90
N ILE A 48 -6.46 0.25 1.58
CA ILE A 48 -6.66 1.64 1.16
C ILE A 48 -5.45 2.44 1.65
N THR A 49 -4.61 2.85 0.71
CA THR A 49 -3.37 3.58 0.94
C THR A 49 -3.44 4.99 0.36
N ASN A 50 -4.52 5.68 0.64
CA ASN A 50 -4.70 7.05 0.17
C ASN A 50 -3.50 7.94 0.54
N HIS A 51 -3.32 9.02 -0.20
CA HIS A 51 -2.30 10.01 0.09
C HIS A 51 -2.54 10.69 1.44
N PHE A 52 -1.58 10.55 2.34
CA PHE A 52 -1.58 11.18 3.65
C PHE A 52 -0.48 12.26 3.67
N PHE A 53 -0.72 13.36 2.93
CA PHE A 53 0.20 14.44 2.68
C PHE A 53 -0.32 15.74 3.28
N SER A 54 0.50 16.47 4.00
CA SER A 54 0.13 17.77 4.59
C SER A 54 -0.42 18.77 3.56
N SER A 55 0.09 18.72 2.33
CA SER A 55 -0.26 19.66 1.26
C SER A 55 -1.69 19.51 0.71
N ILE A 56 -2.35 18.37 0.93
CA ILE A 56 -3.70 18.10 0.42
C ILE A 56 -4.74 17.92 1.53
N MET A 57 -4.30 17.88 2.78
CA MET A 57 -5.16 17.70 3.95
C MET A 57 -5.46 19.04 4.64
N PRO A 58 -6.56 19.12 5.42
CA PRO A 58 -6.78 20.21 6.36
C PRO A 58 -5.59 20.43 7.30
N GLN A 59 -5.37 21.67 7.72
CA GLN A 59 -4.31 21.98 8.69
C GLN A 59 -4.65 21.49 10.10
N ASP A 60 -5.92 21.43 10.45
CA ASP A 60 -6.38 20.85 11.70
C ASP A 60 -6.20 19.33 11.64
N LYS A 61 -5.40 18.81 12.55
CA LYS A 61 -5.02 17.42 12.65
C LYS A 61 -6.21 16.46 12.75
N VAL A 62 -7.18 16.80 13.59
CA VAL A 62 -8.33 15.93 13.81
C VAL A 62 -9.21 15.90 12.57
N ALA A 63 -9.49 17.07 11.99
CA ALA A 63 -10.23 17.18 10.75
C ALA A 63 -9.55 16.47 9.58
N ALA A 64 -8.21 16.57 9.48
CA ALA A 64 -7.43 15.89 8.45
C ALA A 64 -7.54 14.36 8.56
N VAL A 65 -7.32 13.83 9.76
CA VAL A 65 -7.38 12.39 9.99
C VAL A 65 -8.81 11.88 9.89
N ASP A 66 -9.81 12.63 10.34
CA ASP A 66 -11.22 12.24 10.20
C ASP A 66 -11.66 12.16 8.74
N ALA A 67 -11.29 13.15 7.92
CA ALA A 67 -11.58 13.14 6.50
C ALA A 67 -10.90 11.96 5.78
N TYR A 68 -9.63 11.70 6.07
CA TYR A 68 -8.89 10.55 5.55
C TYR A 68 -9.53 9.21 5.96
N TYR A 69 -9.87 9.10 7.23
CA TYR A 69 -10.43 7.88 7.81
C TYR A 69 -11.84 7.58 7.29
N GLN A 70 -12.59 8.62 6.86
CA GLN A 70 -13.93 8.44 6.30
C GLN A 70 -13.90 7.61 5.00
N ASP A 71 -12.95 7.87 4.10
CA ASP A 71 -12.80 7.05 2.87
C ASP A 71 -12.56 5.57 3.20
N TYR A 72 -11.75 5.30 4.24
CA TYR A 72 -11.56 3.93 4.72
C TYR A 72 -12.85 3.33 5.27
N LEU A 73 -13.64 4.07 6.03
CA LEU A 73 -14.92 3.57 6.57
C LEU A 73 -15.91 3.26 5.45
N ASP A 74 -15.98 4.11 4.43
CA ASP A 74 -16.84 3.90 3.27
C ASP A 74 -16.39 2.66 2.45
N ALA A 75 -15.09 2.48 2.30
CA ALA A 75 -14.51 1.27 1.70
C ALA A 75 -14.80 0.02 2.52
N LEU A 76 -14.69 0.11 3.85
CA LEU A 76 -14.96 -0.99 4.80
C LEU A 76 -16.42 -1.43 4.73
N GLU A 77 -17.36 -0.49 4.65
CA GLU A 77 -18.79 -0.78 4.49
C GLU A 77 -19.05 -1.49 3.16
N ALA A 78 -18.53 -0.94 2.06
CA ALA A 78 -18.63 -1.57 0.75
C ALA A 78 -17.99 -2.97 0.73
N GLY A 79 -16.85 -3.14 1.39
CA GLY A 79 -16.16 -4.43 1.51
C GLY A 79 -17.01 -5.49 2.22
N LYS A 80 -17.72 -5.11 3.30
CA LYS A 80 -18.66 -6.00 4.00
C LYS A 80 -19.79 -6.45 3.10
N GLU A 81 -20.36 -5.56 2.30
CA GLU A 81 -21.44 -5.89 1.37
C GLU A 81 -20.99 -6.78 0.21
N LEU A 82 -19.80 -6.51 -0.33
CA LEU A 82 -19.27 -7.17 -1.53
C LEU A 82 -18.42 -8.41 -1.23
N GLY A 83 -18.13 -8.68 0.05
CA GLY A 83 -17.28 -9.79 0.48
C GLY A 83 -15.81 -9.60 0.10
N VAL A 84 -15.28 -8.38 0.31
CA VAL A 84 -13.86 -8.02 0.20
C VAL A 84 -13.37 -7.51 1.54
N THR A 85 -12.28 -8.06 2.05
CA THR A 85 -11.68 -7.55 3.28
C THR A 85 -10.94 -6.24 3.01
N VAL A 86 -11.17 -5.22 3.82
CA VAL A 86 -10.56 -3.90 3.64
C VAL A 86 -9.67 -3.56 4.84
N TYR A 87 -8.43 -3.17 4.56
CA TYR A 87 -7.48 -2.72 5.57
C TYR A 87 -7.18 -1.22 5.43
N LEU A 88 -6.93 -0.59 6.55
CA LEU A 88 -6.37 0.76 6.59
C LEU A 88 -4.86 0.67 6.36
N GLY A 89 -4.37 1.48 5.45
CA GLY A 89 -2.98 1.84 5.24
C GLY A 89 -2.86 3.34 5.00
N ALA A 90 -1.69 3.80 4.64
CA ALA A 90 -1.49 5.17 4.18
C ALA A 90 -0.29 5.25 3.24
N GLU A 91 -0.36 6.09 2.22
CA GLU A 91 0.82 6.54 1.51
C GLU A 91 1.20 7.91 2.03
N ILE A 92 2.32 7.97 2.77
CA ILE A 92 2.79 9.19 3.43
C ILE A 92 3.92 9.85 2.65
N ARG A 93 3.99 11.18 2.70
CA ARG A 93 5.09 11.99 2.15
C ARG A 93 5.58 12.96 3.21
N PHE A 94 6.90 13.07 3.33
CA PHE A 94 7.53 14.01 4.25
C PHE A 94 7.82 15.34 3.55
N ASP A 95 7.31 16.43 4.10
CA ASP A 95 7.37 17.77 3.47
C ASP A 95 8.79 18.24 3.16
N LYS A 96 9.76 17.88 3.99
CA LYS A 96 11.16 18.26 3.79
C LYS A 96 11.88 17.44 2.73
N GLU A 97 11.31 16.33 2.28
CA GLU A 97 11.89 15.48 1.24
C GLU A 97 11.12 15.57 -0.08
N ASN A 98 9.81 15.73 -0.03
CA ASN A 98 8.78 15.96 -1.06
C ASN A 98 8.88 15.21 -2.40
N THR A 99 9.78 14.25 -2.53
CA THR A 99 10.01 13.47 -3.76
C THR A 99 9.66 12.01 -3.62
N ASN A 100 9.61 11.48 -2.40
CA ASN A 100 9.37 10.08 -2.10
C ASN A 100 8.06 9.88 -1.37
N ASP A 101 7.41 8.78 -1.70
CA ASP A 101 6.22 8.31 -1.02
C ASP A 101 6.54 7.01 -0.26
N TYR A 102 5.82 6.79 0.83
CA TYR A 102 6.05 5.65 1.71
C TYR A 102 4.72 5.00 2.09
N LEU A 103 4.59 3.71 1.83
CA LEU A 103 3.44 2.93 2.27
C LEU A 103 3.61 2.56 3.75
N LEU A 104 2.60 2.84 4.54
CA LEU A 104 2.54 2.48 5.95
C LEU A 104 1.42 1.45 6.17
N PHE A 105 1.80 0.26 6.59
CA PHE A 105 0.92 -0.84 6.94
C PHE A 105 0.91 -1.08 8.45
N GLY A 106 -0.13 -1.69 8.99
CA GLY A 106 -0.27 -1.89 10.43
C GLY A 106 -0.60 -0.58 11.13
N VAL A 107 -1.70 0.06 10.69
CA VAL A 107 -2.15 1.34 11.22
C VAL A 107 -3.60 1.28 11.67
N ASP A 108 -3.91 2.15 12.61
CA ASP A 108 -5.23 2.56 13.03
C ASP A 108 -5.33 4.09 13.05
N LYS A 109 -6.47 4.62 13.47
CA LYS A 109 -6.70 6.06 13.52
C LYS A 109 -5.74 6.79 14.47
N ASP A 110 -5.40 6.17 15.60
CA ASP A 110 -4.51 6.78 16.61
C ASP A 110 -3.06 6.87 16.10
N ILE A 111 -2.64 5.86 15.34
CA ILE A 111 -1.35 5.91 14.64
C ILE A 111 -1.34 7.01 13.58
N LEU A 112 -2.40 7.18 12.78
CA LEU A 112 -2.49 8.27 11.81
C LEU A 112 -2.44 9.65 12.49
N LEU A 113 -3.12 9.82 13.63
CA LEU A 113 -3.01 11.03 14.44
C LEU A 113 -1.57 11.28 14.89
N SER A 114 -0.86 10.24 15.28
CA SER A 114 0.55 10.34 15.68
C SER A 114 1.47 10.66 14.49
N VAL A 115 1.24 10.03 13.33
CA VAL A 115 2.01 10.26 12.10
C VAL A 115 1.85 11.68 11.60
N PHE A 116 0.65 12.26 11.69
CA PHE A 116 0.35 13.63 11.24
C PHE A 116 1.30 14.65 11.87
N ASP A 117 1.64 14.50 13.15
CA ASP A 117 2.52 15.42 13.88
C ASP A 117 3.96 15.43 13.37
N PHE A 118 4.31 14.51 12.48
CA PHE A 118 5.68 14.32 11.99
C PHE A 118 5.82 14.38 10.46
N LEU A 119 4.76 14.74 9.73
CA LEU A 119 4.82 14.87 8.26
C LEU A 119 5.75 16.01 7.80
N ASP A 120 5.97 17.02 8.64
CA ASP A 120 6.89 18.14 8.38
C ASP A 120 8.38 17.80 8.55
N LEU A 121 8.70 16.56 8.88
CA LEU A 121 10.07 16.10 9.11
C LEU A 121 10.71 15.52 7.83
N THR A 122 11.93 15.04 7.99
CA THR A 122 12.57 14.08 7.08
C THR A 122 12.23 12.65 7.50
N LEU A 123 12.32 11.68 6.60
CA LEU A 123 12.19 10.26 6.93
C LEU A 123 13.10 9.86 8.10
N LYS A 124 14.35 10.32 8.06
CA LYS A 124 15.34 10.02 9.10
C LYS A 124 14.93 10.53 10.49
N ASP A 125 14.39 11.73 10.55
CA ASP A 125 13.95 12.30 11.82
C ASP A 125 12.62 11.69 12.29
N PHE A 126 11.72 11.37 11.36
CA PHE A 126 10.51 10.61 11.65
C PHE A 126 10.84 9.27 12.31
N ARG A 127 11.75 8.48 11.72
CA ARG A 127 12.16 7.17 12.27
C ARG A 127 12.80 7.26 13.65
N LYS A 128 13.44 8.38 13.98
CA LYS A 128 14.01 8.61 15.32
C LYS A 128 12.97 8.99 16.36
N LYS A 129 11.94 9.73 15.96
CA LYS A 129 10.99 10.33 16.89
C LYS A 129 9.75 9.47 17.11
N LEU A 130 9.31 8.72 16.10
CA LEU A 130 8.13 7.88 16.17
C LEU A 130 8.48 6.40 16.05
N ASN A 131 8.23 5.67 17.15
CA ASN A 131 8.41 4.22 17.18
C ASN A 131 7.09 3.52 16.88
N LEU A 132 7.03 2.80 15.78
CA LEU A 132 5.86 2.05 15.33
C LEU A 132 6.20 0.54 15.21
N PRO A 133 6.36 -0.18 16.32
CA PRO A 133 6.90 -1.55 16.32
C PRO A 133 6.00 -2.56 15.60
N ASN A 134 4.70 -2.29 15.52
CA ASN A 134 3.72 -3.15 14.87
C ASN A 134 3.36 -2.71 13.44
N SER A 135 3.95 -1.61 12.96
CA SER A 135 3.75 -1.09 11.60
C SER A 135 4.93 -1.43 10.69
N VAL A 136 4.70 -1.48 9.40
CA VAL A 136 5.73 -1.67 8.36
C VAL A 136 5.74 -0.43 7.47
N LEU A 137 6.90 0.21 7.34
CA LEU A 137 7.13 1.36 6.47
C LEU A 137 7.94 0.93 5.24
N VAL A 138 7.36 1.09 4.06
CA VAL A 138 7.92 0.67 2.79
C VAL A 138 8.08 1.87 1.88
N GLN A 139 9.25 2.08 1.26
CA GLN A 139 9.33 3.08 0.19
C GLN A 139 8.52 2.62 -1.01
N ALA A 140 7.52 3.41 -1.40
CA ALA A 140 6.71 3.19 -2.60
C ALA A 140 7.54 3.47 -3.86
N HIS A 141 7.33 2.70 -4.93
CA HIS A 141 7.89 2.91 -6.28
C HIS A 141 9.26 3.64 -6.29
N PRO A 142 10.32 3.08 -5.64
CA PRO A 142 11.56 3.81 -5.31
C PRO A 142 12.34 4.31 -6.54
N PHE A 143 12.07 3.77 -7.71
CA PHE A 143 12.71 4.14 -8.97
C PHE A 143 11.77 4.80 -9.99
N ARG A 144 10.57 5.21 -9.56
CA ARG A 144 9.71 6.10 -10.36
C ARG A 144 10.47 7.40 -10.68
N ASN A 145 10.17 8.02 -11.82
CA ASN A 145 10.79 9.31 -12.17
C ASN A 145 10.60 10.33 -11.03
N ASN A 146 11.65 11.05 -10.71
CA ASN A 146 11.75 12.02 -9.61
C ASN A 146 11.81 11.42 -8.18
N CYS A 147 11.72 10.11 -8.00
CA CYS A 147 11.99 9.49 -6.70
C CYS A 147 13.50 9.28 -6.49
N ILE A 148 13.90 9.26 -5.23
CA ILE A 148 15.26 8.97 -4.78
C ILE A 148 15.18 7.72 -3.90
N ALA A 149 15.81 6.62 -4.32
CA ALA A 149 15.89 5.43 -3.48
C ALA A 149 16.63 5.74 -2.18
N VAL A 150 15.97 5.50 -1.04
CA VAL A 150 16.55 5.79 0.28
C VAL A 150 17.46 4.66 0.75
N SER A 151 18.31 4.97 1.75
CA SER A 151 19.11 3.93 2.42
C SER A 151 18.17 2.86 3.01
N PRO A 152 18.44 1.55 2.78
CA PRO A 152 17.62 0.46 3.32
C PRO A 152 17.47 0.47 4.85
N GLU A 153 18.37 1.13 5.56
CA GLU A 153 18.34 1.25 7.02
C GLU A 153 17.17 2.13 7.52
N LEU A 154 16.66 3.01 6.66
CA LEU A 154 15.60 3.96 7.02
C LEU A 154 14.19 3.40 6.83
N VAL A 155 14.04 2.27 6.15
CA VAL A 155 12.74 1.64 5.86
C VAL A 155 12.76 0.16 6.21
N ASP A 156 11.57 -0.40 6.41
CA ASP A 156 11.43 -1.84 6.67
C ASP A 156 11.45 -2.63 5.34
N GLY A 157 11.11 -1.96 4.23
CA GLY A 157 11.04 -2.59 2.93
C GLY A 157 10.93 -1.62 1.76
N PHE A 158 10.74 -2.21 0.57
CA PHE A 158 10.54 -1.48 -0.68
C PHE A 158 9.40 -2.11 -1.49
N GLU A 159 8.65 -1.28 -2.19
CA GLU A 159 7.73 -1.76 -3.21
C GLU A 159 8.54 -2.26 -4.42
N ALA A 160 8.74 -3.57 -4.45
CA ALA A 160 9.56 -4.24 -5.47
C ALA A 160 8.86 -4.27 -6.85
N PHE A 161 7.53 -4.31 -6.84
CA PHE A 161 6.71 -4.30 -8.05
C PHE A 161 5.56 -3.32 -7.91
N ASN A 162 5.68 -2.16 -8.56
CA ASN A 162 4.59 -1.24 -8.79
C ASN A 162 4.19 -1.33 -10.27
N THR A 163 2.91 -1.52 -10.54
CA THR A 163 2.39 -1.72 -11.90
C THR A 163 1.53 -0.57 -12.41
N HIS A 164 1.67 0.62 -11.84
CA HIS A 164 1.01 1.81 -12.34
C HIS A 164 1.36 2.06 -13.82
N PRO A 165 0.38 2.06 -14.73
CA PRO A 165 0.64 2.07 -16.19
C PRO A 165 1.20 3.39 -16.71
N GLY A 166 1.06 4.48 -15.95
CA GLY A 166 1.55 5.81 -16.31
C GLY A 166 3.01 6.07 -15.94
N HIS A 167 3.67 5.13 -15.27
CA HIS A 167 5.03 5.32 -14.74
C HIS A 167 5.99 4.21 -15.17
N ASN A 168 7.24 4.59 -15.39
CA ASN A 168 8.32 3.62 -15.49
C ASN A 168 8.92 3.42 -14.09
N ASN A 169 8.48 2.38 -13.39
CA ASN A 169 8.86 2.10 -12.02
C ASN A 169 10.19 1.33 -11.89
N ARG A 170 10.75 0.88 -13.00
CA ARG A 170 12.05 0.15 -13.03
C ARG A 170 12.14 -0.94 -11.97
N ASN A 171 11.10 -1.77 -11.89
CA ASN A 171 10.89 -2.79 -10.84
C ASN A 171 12.10 -3.74 -10.66
N CYS A 172 12.91 -3.98 -11.68
CA CYS A 172 14.12 -4.78 -11.55
C CYS A 172 15.13 -4.18 -10.57
N PHE A 173 15.31 -2.86 -10.57
CA PHE A 173 16.18 -2.19 -9.60
C PHE A 173 15.58 -2.16 -8.20
N ALA A 174 14.25 -1.99 -8.10
CA ALA A 174 13.56 -2.05 -6.82
C ALA A 174 13.66 -3.44 -6.17
N THR A 175 13.57 -4.50 -6.97
CA THR A 175 13.74 -5.88 -6.50
C THR A 175 15.14 -6.13 -5.96
N GLU A 176 16.17 -5.63 -6.65
CA GLU A 176 17.57 -5.76 -6.22
C GLU A 176 17.82 -4.96 -4.93
N LEU A 177 17.35 -3.71 -4.88
CA LEU A 177 17.48 -2.87 -3.68
C LEU A 177 16.83 -3.53 -2.45
N ALA A 178 15.72 -4.23 -2.64
CA ALA A 178 14.97 -4.91 -1.58
C ALA A 178 15.50 -6.30 -1.23
N SER A 179 16.70 -6.72 -1.66
CA SER A 179 17.20 -8.11 -1.53
C SER A 179 17.04 -8.68 -0.12
N ASP A 180 17.44 -7.91 0.92
CA ASP A 180 17.41 -8.32 2.33
C ASP A 180 16.32 -7.60 3.15
N LYS A 181 15.32 -7.05 2.48
CA LYS A 181 14.24 -6.26 3.08
C LYS A 181 12.88 -6.86 2.76
N ILE A 182 11.85 -6.37 3.45
CA ILE A 182 10.47 -6.67 3.10
C ILE A 182 10.22 -6.19 1.67
N LYS A 183 9.68 -7.08 0.85
CA LYS A 183 9.25 -6.75 -0.51
C LYS A 183 7.74 -6.67 -0.53
N THR A 184 7.22 -5.62 -1.17
CA THR A 184 5.79 -5.50 -1.45
C THR A 184 5.55 -5.35 -2.94
N CYS A 185 4.30 -5.45 -3.33
CA CYS A 185 3.85 -5.13 -4.68
C CYS A 185 2.52 -4.41 -4.60
N GLY A 186 2.20 -3.59 -5.60
CA GLY A 186 0.93 -2.89 -5.66
C GLY A 186 0.62 -2.38 -7.06
N SER A 187 -0.66 -2.11 -7.30
CA SER A 187 -1.13 -1.58 -8.58
C SER A 187 -1.00 -0.08 -8.66
N ASP A 188 -0.91 0.61 -7.51
CA ASP A 188 -0.93 2.07 -7.41
C ASP A 188 -2.15 2.63 -8.17
N PHE A 189 -3.30 2.07 -7.84
CA PHE A 189 -4.54 2.24 -8.58
C PHE A 189 -5.13 3.63 -8.37
N HIS A 190 -5.36 4.34 -9.47
CA HIS A 190 -5.98 5.67 -9.46
C HIS A 190 -7.17 5.78 -10.43
N HIS A 191 -7.16 5.03 -11.54
CA HIS A 191 -8.09 5.21 -12.65
C HIS A 191 -8.62 3.87 -13.18
N PRO A 192 -9.93 3.70 -13.38
CA PRO A 192 -10.54 2.42 -13.78
C PRO A 192 -10.15 1.96 -15.19
N ASN A 193 -9.81 2.89 -16.07
CA ASN A 193 -9.54 2.63 -17.49
C ASN A 193 -8.07 2.27 -17.79
N ARG A 194 -7.23 2.16 -16.78
CA ARG A 194 -5.81 1.86 -16.95
C ARG A 194 -5.49 0.44 -16.48
N ASN A 195 -5.65 -0.50 -17.41
CA ASN A 195 -5.11 -1.87 -17.36
C ASN A 195 -5.26 -2.64 -16.04
N HIS A 196 -6.47 -3.03 -15.67
CA HIS A 196 -6.72 -4.04 -14.63
C HIS A 196 -5.97 -5.38 -14.89
N GLU A 197 -5.56 -5.62 -16.13
CA GLU A 197 -4.81 -6.83 -16.51
C GLU A 197 -3.35 -6.83 -16.00
N ALA A 198 -2.85 -5.68 -15.58
CA ALA A 198 -1.47 -5.51 -15.14
C ALA A 198 -1.33 -5.41 -13.61
N MET A 199 -2.36 -5.73 -12.84
CA MET A 199 -2.29 -5.69 -11.37
C MET A 199 -1.12 -6.51 -10.84
N SER A 200 -0.47 -6.00 -9.80
CA SER A 200 0.43 -6.78 -8.95
C SER A 200 -0.19 -6.98 -7.58
N LEU A 201 -0.35 -8.23 -7.21
CA LEU A 201 -1.07 -8.64 -6.01
C LEU A 201 -0.21 -9.52 -5.12
N LEU A 202 -0.35 -9.34 -3.83
CA LEU A 202 0.17 -10.28 -2.84
C LEU A 202 -0.73 -11.53 -2.83
N ARG A 203 -0.12 -12.72 -2.85
CA ARG A 203 -0.85 -13.97 -2.61
C ARG A 203 -0.45 -14.57 -1.29
N THR A 204 -1.45 -14.97 -0.50
CA THR A 204 -1.27 -15.41 0.89
C THR A 204 -1.98 -16.73 1.17
N LYS A 205 -1.60 -17.37 2.27
CA LYS A 205 -2.22 -18.62 2.76
C LYS A 205 -3.55 -18.39 3.47
N PHE A 206 -3.74 -17.19 4.00
CA PHE A 206 -4.94 -16.77 4.73
C PHE A 206 -5.17 -15.27 4.53
N ILE A 207 -6.36 -14.79 4.83
CA ILE A 207 -6.70 -13.37 4.87
C ILE A 207 -6.42 -12.86 6.29
N PRO A 208 -5.49 -11.89 6.49
CA PRO A 208 -5.24 -11.26 7.79
C PRO A 208 -6.52 -10.68 8.39
N LYS A 209 -6.66 -10.71 9.71
CA LYS A 209 -7.88 -10.22 10.39
C LYS A 209 -7.96 -8.70 10.46
N ASN A 210 -6.80 -8.02 10.43
CA ASN A 210 -6.69 -6.57 10.53
C ASN A 210 -5.36 -6.09 9.94
N SER A 211 -5.16 -4.76 9.90
CA SER A 211 -3.95 -4.12 9.36
C SER A 211 -2.66 -4.56 10.09
N PHE A 212 -2.71 -4.82 11.38
CA PHE A 212 -1.53 -5.25 12.16
C PHE A 212 -1.13 -6.70 11.85
N GLU A 213 -2.11 -7.59 11.67
CA GLU A 213 -1.83 -8.96 11.25
C GLU A 213 -1.28 -8.99 9.81
N LEU A 214 -1.76 -8.07 8.94
CA LEU A 214 -1.17 -7.87 7.61
C LEU A 214 0.30 -7.42 7.71
N ALA A 215 0.61 -6.44 8.55
CA ALA A 215 1.99 -6.00 8.77
C ALA A 215 2.89 -7.13 9.32
N SER A 216 2.35 -7.97 10.21
CA SER A 216 3.04 -9.17 10.70
C SER A 216 3.29 -10.20 9.59
N LEU A 217 2.31 -10.42 8.71
CA LEU A 217 2.45 -11.27 7.53
C LEU A 217 3.55 -10.74 6.59
N LEU A 218 3.59 -9.44 6.32
CA LEU A 218 4.64 -8.83 5.50
C LEU A 218 6.04 -9.06 6.08
N ARG A 219 6.19 -8.96 7.41
CA ARG A 219 7.46 -9.28 8.08
C ARG A 219 7.85 -10.75 8.00
N SER A 220 6.88 -11.65 7.93
CA SER A 220 7.17 -13.08 7.86
C SER A 220 7.79 -13.53 6.54
N GLY A 221 7.56 -12.78 5.45
CA GLY A 221 7.95 -13.17 4.09
C GLY A 221 7.19 -14.38 3.53
N ASP A 222 6.15 -14.88 4.23
CA ASP A 222 5.40 -16.07 3.82
C ASP A 222 4.25 -15.73 2.86
N TYR A 223 4.62 -15.27 1.69
CA TYR A 223 3.72 -14.90 0.60
C TYR A 223 4.44 -15.02 -0.75
N VAL A 224 3.69 -14.87 -1.83
CA VAL A 224 4.23 -14.75 -3.19
C VAL A 224 3.54 -13.61 -3.92
N PHE A 225 4.11 -13.13 -5.02
CA PHE A 225 3.49 -12.11 -5.87
C PHE A 225 2.83 -12.73 -7.09
N GLU A 226 1.68 -12.22 -7.44
CA GLU A 226 1.05 -12.41 -8.75
C GLU A 226 1.19 -11.10 -9.54
N LEU A 227 1.93 -11.15 -10.65
CA LEU A 227 2.13 -10.01 -11.54
C LEU A 227 1.31 -10.22 -12.81
N GLY A 228 0.35 -9.33 -13.06
CA GLY A 228 -0.57 -9.48 -14.18
C GLY A 228 -1.37 -10.79 -14.11
N LYS A 229 -1.87 -11.22 -15.25
CA LYS A 229 -2.67 -12.46 -15.34
C LYS A 229 -1.77 -13.70 -15.32
N ASN A 230 -1.19 -14.08 -14.23
CA ASN A 230 -0.55 -15.40 -14.11
C ASN A 230 0.97 -15.49 -13.95
N SER A 231 1.71 -14.42 -13.82
CA SER A 231 3.12 -14.52 -13.44
C SER A 231 3.26 -14.58 -11.93
N ILE A 232 3.88 -15.64 -11.42
CA ILE A 232 4.13 -15.81 -9.98
C ILE A 232 5.61 -15.56 -9.72
N VAL A 233 5.89 -14.67 -8.77
CA VAL A 233 7.24 -14.38 -8.28
C VAL A 233 7.29 -14.75 -6.80
N ILE A 234 8.34 -15.48 -6.42
CA ILE A 234 8.66 -15.79 -5.02
C ILE A 234 9.65 -14.71 -4.58
N PRO A 235 9.30 -13.84 -3.63
CA PRO A 235 10.13 -12.70 -3.23
C PRO A 235 11.39 -13.09 -2.49
#